data_ecf2cb50c11cf63963ad7fd8119e0495
#
_entry.id   ecf2cb50c11cf63963ad7fd8119e0495
#
_cell.length_a   1.000
_cell.length_b   1.000
_cell.length_c   1.000
_cell.angle_alpha   90.00
_cell.angle_beta   90.00
_cell.angle_gamma   90.00
#
_symmetry.space_group_name_H-M   'P 1'
#
loop_
_entity.id
_entity.type
_entity.pdbx_description
1 polymer ?
#
loop_
_entity_poly.entity_id
_entity_poly.type
_entity_poly.pdbx_seq_one_letter_code
_entity_poly.pdbx_strand_id
1 'polypeptide(L)'
;MPHLNSRRLRLSDRDLDFLVETASPEVTDKPGLKQIITEDEDFRNTFIGDEKVFGRLMDDEEIFLKISPTLFFEILLRKAANDLEQVSYTIEKTSTMRIPVFDTKDVVELLTKESLLIYLADMLSSFTKIESYTISFRVRKGVWKKIRFNDLDIFSLMSFCEAVEDDYRLGFYKRIADICLFILGIFPEYAERDYRYPFSGEVRPQIRGKARISPEDYEKEGRRFYRLAAEHQSAKELDLSEVFWALHGNFQRAKKPLNFIAEHYLQYKRHRFFG
;
A
#
# COMPACT_ATOMS: atom_id res chain seq x y z
N MET A 1 5.66 -4.59 -17.48
CA MET A 1 5.83 -4.51 -16.01
C MET A 1 6.83 -3.42 -15.74
N PRO A 2 6.52 -2.39 -14.94
CA PRO A 2 7.52 -1.40 -14.57
C PRO A 2 8.59 -2.10 -13.74
N HIS A 3 9.83 -1.70 -13.97
CA HIS A 3 11.03 -2.29 -13.39
C HIS A 3 11.03 -2.15 -11.87
N LEU A 4 10.85 -3.26 -11.16
CA LEU A 4 11.05 -3.41 -9.71
C LEU A 4 12.55 -3.44 -9.32
N ASN A 5 13.43 -2.97 -10.20
CA ASN A 5 14.87 -3.06 -10.03
C ASN A 5 15.44 -1.74 -9.49
N SER A 6 15.22 -1.46 -8.24
CA SER A 6 16.17 -0.81 -7.32
C SER A 6 15.49 -0.56 -5.97
N ARG A 7 16.17 -0.90 -4.88
CA ARG A 7 15.81 -0.61 -3.49
C ARG A 7 15.69 0.89 -3.17
N ARG A 8 15.69 1.76 -4.17
CA ARG A 8 15.60 3.21 -4.04
C ARG A 8 14.40 3.70 -4.81
N LEU A 9 13.51 4.40 -4.14
CA LEU A 9 12.53 5.25 -4.80
C LEU A 9 13.31 6.22 -5.70
N ARG A 10 13.09 6.12 -7.00
CA ARG A 10 13.58 7.15 -7.92
C ARG A 10 12.63 8.32 -7.84
N LEU A 11 13.04 9.33 -7.09
CA LEU A 11 12.36 10.62 -7.10
C LEU A 11 12.41 11.18 -8.53
N SER A 12 11.27 11.62 -9.04
CA SER A 12 11.21 12.35 -10.29
C SER A 12 11.77 13.77 -10.11
N ASP A 13 12.12 14.45 -11.20
CA ASP A 13 12.56 15.85 -11.12
C ASP A 13 11.51 16.73 -10.42
N ARG A 14 10.22 16.47 -10.62
CA ARG A 14 9.12 17.17 -9.95
C ARG A 14 9.10 16.90 -8.44
N ASP A 15 9.39 15.68 -8.02
CA ASP A 15 9.50 15.32 -6.60
C ASP A 15 10.64 16.08 -5.95
N LEU A 16 11.80 16.12 -6.61
CA LEU A 16 12.98 16.87 -6.14
C LEU A 16 12.72 18.38 -6.09
N ASP A 17 12.04 18.93 -7.11
CA ASP A 17 11.64 20.34 -7.11
C ASP A 17 10.72 20.65 -5.91
N PHE A 18 9.72 19.84 -5.69
CA PHE A 18 8.79 20.02 -4.58
C PHE A 18 9.50 19.98 -3.22
N LEU A 19 10.38 19.00 -3.00
CA LEU A 19 11.13 18.86 -1.75
C LEU A 19 12.04 20.07 -1.51
N VAL A 20 12.85 20.45 -2.50
CA VAL A 20 13.79 21.56 -2.39
C VAL A 20 13.07 22.90 -2.20
N GLU A 21 12.02 23.16 -2.97
CA GLU A 21 11.25 24.40 -2.86
C GLU A 21 10.51 24.54 -1.53
N THR A 22 10.15 23.41 -0.92
CA THR A 22 9.39 23.41 0.32
C THR A 22 10.29 23.46 1.55
N ALA A 23 11.27 22.56 1.63
CA ALA A 23 12.12 22.44 2.81
C ALA A 23 13.23 23.50 2.84
N SER A 24 13.72 23.94 1.66
CA SER A 24 14.86 24.86 1.56
C SER A 24 14.68 25.91 0.44
N PRO A 25 13.66 26.78 0.51
CA PRO A 25 13.35 27.73 -0.55
C PRO A 25 14.49 28.75 -0.81
N GLU A 26 15.28 29.07 0.20
CA GLU A 26 16.36 30.08 0.15
C GLU A 26 17.68 29.55 -0.47
N VAL A 27 17.76 28.24 -0.78
CA VAL A 27 18.99 27.67 -1.34
C VAL A 27 19.23 28.18 -2.76
N THR A 28 20.43 28.71 -2.99
CA THR A 28 20.84 29.24 -4.30
C THR A 28 21.22 28.13 -5.27
N ASP A 29 21.95 27.10 -4.80
CA ASP A 29 22.35 25.95 -5.60
C ASP A 29 21.32 24.81 -5.50
N LYS A 30 20.16 25.01 -6.12
CA LYS A 30 19.11 23.98 -6.18
C LYS A 30 19.56 22.70 -6.92
N PRO A 31 20.30 22.79 -8.05
CA PRO A 31 20.80 21.58 -8.72
C PRO A 31 21.71 20.73 -7.85
N GLY A 32 22.70 21.35 -7.17
CA GLY A 32 23.57 20.64 -6.25
C GLY A 32 22.82 19.98 -5.10
N LEU A 33 21.82 20.67 -4.53
CA LEU A 33 21.00 20.12 -3.47
C LEU A 33 20.17 18.91 -3.94
N LYS A 34 19.58 18.95 -5.15
CA LYS A 34 18.88 17.80 -5.75
C LYS A 34 19.79 16.60 -5.95
N GLN A 35 21.03 16.84 -6.35
CA GLN A 35 22.01 15.76 -6.50
C GLN A 35 22.29 15.10 -5.14
N ILE A 36 22.51 15.87 -4.08
CA ILE A 36 22.71 15.33 -2.72
C ILE A 36 21.51 14.51 -2.25
N ILE A 37 20.27 15.03 -2.42
CA ILE A 37 19.04 14.28 -2.07
C ILE A 37 18.96 12.96 -2.84
N THR A 38 19.47 12.91 -4.06
CA THR A 38 19.44 11.70 -4.89
C THR A 38 20.49 10.67 -4.47
N GLU A 39 21.67 11.13 -4.05
CA GLU A 39 22.83 10.30 -3.77
C GLU A 39 22.90 9.85 -2.31
N ASP A 40 22.46 10.70 -1.36
CA ASP A 40 22.52 10.47 0.08
C ASP A 40 21.12 10.13 0.62
N GLU A 41 20.99 8.90 1.15
CA GLU A 41 19.71 8.38 1.66
C GLU A 41 19.29 9.05 2.97
N ASP A 42 20.22 9.28 3.88
CA ASP A 42 19.92 9.92 5.17
C ASP A 42 19.50 11.37 4.96
N PHE A 43 20.17 12.05 4.03
CA PHE A 43 19.83 13.41 3.66
C PHE A 43 18.45 13.48 2.98
N ARG A 44 18.15 12.56 2.06
CA ARG A 44 16.83 12.41 1.43
C ARG A 44 15.75 12.20 2.47
N ASN A 45 15.98 11.28 3.41
CA ASN A 45 15.01 10.95 4.46
C ASN A 45 14.71 12.16 5.36
N THR A 46 15.70 13.00 5.62
CA THR A 46 15.54 14.26 6.35
C THR A 46 14.60 15.22 5.61
N PHE A 47 14.75 15.36 4.28
CA PHE A 47 13.89 16.22 3.46
C PHE A 47 12.47 15.69 3.37
N ILE A 48 12.29 14.39 3.17
CA ILE A 48 10.98 13.76 3.09
C ILE A 48 10.25 13.83 4.44
N GLY A 49 10.99 13.78 5.56
CA GLY A 49 10.44 13.87 6.92
C GLY A 49 10.21 15.30 7.43
N ASP A 50 10.50 16.35 6.64
CA ASP A 50 10.32 17.73 7.07
C ASP A 50 8.83 18.08 7.26
N GLU A 51 8.49 18.70 8.40
CA GLU A 51 7.13 19.10 8.73
C GLU A 51 6.52 20.10 7.73
N LYS A 52 7.34 20.96 7.10
CA LYS A 52 6.87 21.89 6.07
C LYS A 52 6.45 21.13 4.82
N VAL A 53 7.16 20.05 4.48
CA VAL A 53 6.84 19.18 3.34
C VAL A 53 5.50 18.48 3.59
N PHE A 54 5.28 17.93 4.78
CA PHE A 54 3.99 17.35 5.15
C PHE A 54 2.87 18.41 5.15
N GLY A 55 3.10 19.58 5.74
CA GLY A 55 2.10 20.68 5.77
C GLY A 55 1.66 21.08 4.36
N ARG A 56 2.62 21.37 3.47
CA ARG A 56 2.33 21.74 2.07
C ARG A 56 1.61 20.61 1.31
N LEU A 57 1.99 19.36 1.56
CA LEU A 57 1.34 18.19 0.97
C LEU A 57 -0.13 18.08 1.35
N MET A 58 -0.49 18.39 2.60
CA MET A 58 -1.87 18.29 3.08
C MET A 58 -2.75 19.45 2.65
N ASP A 59 -2.16 20.64 2.47
CA ASP A 59 -2.87 21.87 2.10
C ASP A 59 -3.11 21.99 0.59
N ASP A 60 -2.28 21.34 -0.24
CA ASP A 60 -2.35 21.48 -1.69
C ASP A 60 -3.36 20.50 -2.31
N GLU A 61 -4.46 21.05 -2.82
CA GLU A 61 -5.50 20.24 -3.45
C GLU A 61 -5.06 19.58 -4.77
N GLU A 62 -4.06 20.14 -5.44
CA GLU A 62 -3.54 19.65 -6.72
C GLU A 62 -2.22 18.91 -6.57
N ILE A 63 -1.96 18.36 -5.38
CA ILE A 63 -0.65 17.77 -5.04
C ILE A 63 -0.18 16.70 -6.02
N PHE A 64 -1.06 15.86 -6.57
CA PHE A 64 -0.71 14.82 -7.54
C PHE A 64 -0.32 15.34 -8.92
N LEU A 65 -0.52 16.63 -9.21
CA LEU A 65 0.05 17.27 -10.38
C LEU A 65 1.52 17.68 -10.15
N LYS A 66 1.91 17.84 -8.88
CA LYS A 66 3.23 18.36 -8.46
C LYS A 66 4.21 17.28 -8.05
N ILE A 67 3.73 16.17 -7.47
CA ILE A 67 4.56 15.06 -7.02
C ILE A 67 4.03 13.71 -7.49
N SER A 68 4.89 12.70 -7.40
CA SER A 68 4.48 11.32 -7.63
C SER A 68 3.60 10.79 -6.50
N PRO A 69 2.61 9.92 -6.78
CA PRO A 69 1.85 9.27 -5.74
C PRO A 69 2.73 8.49 -4.75
N THR A 70 3.84 7.94 -5.21
CA THR A 70 4.75 7.18 -4.35
C THR A 70 5.42 8.09 -3.31
N LEU A 71 5.95 9.26 -3.71
CA LEU A 71 6.47 10.25 -2.75
C LEU A 71 5.39 10.73 -1.79
N PHE A 72 4.16 10.96 -2.28
CA PHE A 72 3.02 11.33 -1.44
C PHE A 72 2.82 10.33 -0.29
N PHE A 73 2.73 9.03 -0.59
CA PHE A 73 2.53 8.02 0.43
C PHE A 73 3.77 7.76 1.30
N GLU A 74 4.97 7.95 0.78
CA GLU A 74 6.18 7.88 1.59
C GLU A 74 6.19 8.95 2.68
N ILE A 75 5.86 10.21 2.33
CA ILE A 75 5.74 11.30 3.30
C ILE A 75 4.70 10.95 4.38
N LEU A 76 3.53 10.44 3.97
CA LEU A 76 2.48 10.07 4.94
C LEU A 76 2.91 8.92 5.86
N LEU A 77 3.61 7.90 5.34
CA LEU A 77 4.09 6.77 6.14
C LEU A 77 5.17 7.19 7.14
N ARG A 78 6.11 8.05 6.74
CA ARG A 78 7.13 8.59 7.64
C ARG A 78 6.51 9.46 8.73
N LYS A 79 5.57 10.32 8.36
CA LYS A 79 4.84 11.11 9.34
C LYS A 79 4.05 10.24 10.30
N ALA A 80 3.37 9.20 9.81
CA ALA A 80 2.65 8.25 10.65
C ALA A 80 3.58 7.50 11.62
N ALA A 81 4.80 7.12 11.18
CA ALA A 81 5.79 6.51 12.07
C ALA A 81 6.17 7.46 13.21
N ASN A 82 6.48 8.73 12.90
CA ASN A 82 6.82 9.74 13.89
C ASN A 82 5.67 10.03 14.87
N ASP A 83 4.44 10.15 14.36
CA ASP A 83 3.27 10.41 15.21
C ASP A 83 2.93 9.20 16.09
N LEU A 84 3.09 7.97 15.58
CA LEU A 84 2.89 6.74 16.35
C LEU A 84 3.93 6.55 17.47
N GLU A 85 5.15 7.09 17.32
CA GLU A 85 6.13 7.11 18.42
C GLU A 85 5.66 7.92 19.63
N GLN A 86 4.84 8.95 19.40
CA GLN A 86 4.35 9.84 20.46
C GLN A 86 3.13 9.26 21.20
N VAL A 87 2.53 8.18 20.71
CA VAL A 87 1.35 7.56 21.32
C VAL A 87 1.70 6.22 21.95
N SER A 88 1.00 5.90 23.03
CA SER A 88 1.28 4.68 23.82
C SER A 88 0.55 3.44 23.29
N TYR A 89 -0.49 3.62 22.47
CA TYR A 89 -1.32 2.52 21.97
C TYR A 89 -1.90 2.84 20.59
N THR A 90 -2.23 1.79 19.85
CA THR A 90 -3.06 1.85 18.64
C THR A 90 -4.48 1.40 18.98
N ILE A 91 -5.44 1.72 18.13
CA ILE A 91 -6.82 1.27 18.30
C ILE A 91 -7.12 0.20 17.25
N GLU A 92 -7.43 -1.00 17.71
CA GLU A 92 -8.02 -2.02 16.86
C GLU A 92 -9.54 -1.87 16.90
N LYS A 93 -10.14 -1.71 15.72
CA LYS A 93 -11.59 -1.56 15.56
C LYS A 93 -12.18 -2.88 15.08
N THR A 94 -13.17 -3.36 15.80
CA THR A 94 -14.12 -4.37 15.34
C THR A 94 -15.46 -3.71 15.08
N SER A 95 -16.41 -4.43 14.47
CA SER A 95 -17.77 -3.91 14.23
C SER A 95 -18.47 -3.35 15.48
N THR A 96 -18.09 -3.83 16.67
CA THR A 96 -18.77 -3.52 17.94
C THR A 96 -17.87 -2.88 18.99
N MET A 97 -16.54 -2.97 18.86
CA MET A 97 -15.60 -2.53 19.89
C MET A 97 -14.41 -1.78 19.32
N ARG A 98 -13.85 -0.88 20.15
CA ARG A 98 -12.56 -0.24 19.94
C ARG A 98 -11.62 -0.71 21.07
N ILE A 99 -10.59 -1.44 20.70
CA ILE A 99 -9.69 -2.08 21.66
C ILE A 99 -8.33 -1.36 21.59
N PRO A 100 -7.85 -0.74 22.67
CA PRO A 100 -6.49 -0.21 22.71
C PRO A 100 -5.48 -1.35 22.77
N VAL A 101 -4.48 -1.31 21.90
CA VAL A 101 -3.39 -2.30 21.83
C VAL A 101 -2.06 -1.57 21.98
N PHE A 102 -1.26 -1.99 22.96
CA PHE A 102 0.01 -1.34 23.31
C PHE A 102 1.18 -1.92 22.50
N ASP A 103 1.11 -1.80 21.18
CA ASP A 103 2.10 -2.34 20.26
C ASP A 103 2.70 -1.28 19.31
N THR A 104 2.58 0.00 19.65
CA THR A 104 3.11 1.10 18.84
C THR A 104 4.59 0.95 18.55
N LYS A 105 5.39 0.49 19.52
CA LYS A 105 6.81 0.26 19.32
C LYS A 105 7.09 -0.74 18.22
N ASP A 106 6.38 -1.86 18.23
CA ASP A 106 6.53 -2.90 17.19
C ASP A 106 6.06 -2.42 15.81
N VAL A 107 5.04 -1.55 15.77
CA VAL A 107 4.55 -0.94 14.53
C VAL A 107 5.57 0.05 13.98
N VAL A 108 6.14 0.90 14.83
CA VAL A 108 7.19 1.86 14.44
C VAL A 108 8.44 1.10 13.98
N GLU A 109 8.90 0.09 14.75
CA GLU A 109 10.04 -0.75 14.36
C GLU A 109 9.85 -1.41 12.99
N LEU A 110 8.61 -1.80 12.67
CA LEU A 110 8.30 -2.33 11.34
C LEU A 110 8.51 -1.28 10.25
N LEU A 111 8.13 -0.01 10.48
CA LEU A 111 8.29 1.09 9.54
C LEU A 111 9.71 1.65 9.46
N THR A 112 10.59 1.38 10.44
CA THR A 112 12.01 1.73 10.33
C THR A 112 12.75 0.91 9.27
N LYS A 113 12.17 -0.21 8.84
CA LYS A 113 12.70 -0.99 7.72
C LYS A 113 12.42 -0.28 6.41
N GLU A 114 13.40 0.44 5.90
CA GLU A 114 13.30 1.28 4.70
C GLU A 114 12.69 0.53 3.51
N SER A 115 13.13 -0.71 3.25
CA SER A 115 12.60 -1.54 2.16
C SER A 115 11.09 -1.82 2.30
N LEU A 116 10.61 -1.97 3.53
CA LEU A 116 9.19 -2.19 3.80
C LEU A 116 8.38 -0.90 3.65
N LEU A 117 8.90 0.22 4.17
CA LEU A 117 8.26 1.53 4.06
C LEU A 117 8.09 1.93 2.58
N ILE A 118 9.17 1.79 1.80
CA ILE A 118 9.14 2.05 0.35
C ILE A 118 8.15 1.13 -0.35
N TYR A 119 8.13 -0.16 0.01
CA TYR A 119 7.17 -1.10 -0.56
C TYR A 119 5.72 -0.70 -0.28
N LEU A 120 5.41 -0.29 0.96
CA LEU A 120 4.06 0.17 1.33
C LEU A 120 3.67 1.45 0.58
N ALA A 121 4.60 2.39 0.41
CA ALA A 121 4.36 3.60 -0.38
C ALA A 121 4.05 3.28 -1.84
N ASP A 122 4.82 2.37 -2.44
CA ASP A 122 4.64 1.92 -3.82
C ASP A 122 3.34 1.12 -4.00
N MET A 123 3.02 0.26 -3.03
CA MET A 123 1.76 -0.46 -2.96
C MET A 123 0.57 0.52 -2.95
N LEU A 124 0.55 1.51 -2.05
CA LEU A 124 -0.52 2.52 -1.97
C LEU A 124 -0.62 3.33 -3.27
N SER A 125 0.52 3.74 -3.84
CA SER A 125 0.59 4.44 -5.12
C SER A 125 -0.09 3.64 -6.24
N SER A 126 0.07 2.33 -6.26
CA SER A 126 -0.52 1.45 -7.27
C SER A 126 -2.05 1.42 -7.26
N PHE A 127 -2.69 1.85 -6.17
CA PHE A 127 -4.15 1.93 -6.04
C PHE A 127 -4.73 3.31 -6.36
N THR A 128 -3.91 4.32 -6.63
CA THR A 128 -4.41 5.65 -7.04
C THR A 128 -5.00 5.66 -8.46
N LYS A 129 -4.71 4.63 -9.25
CA LYS A 129 -5.27 4.43 -10.57
C LYS A 129 -5.87 3.02 -10.62
N ILE A 130 -7.17 2.93 -10.42
CA ILE A 130 -7.90 1.67 -10.56
C ILE A 130 -8.20 1.48 -12.06
N GLU A 131 -7.54 0.52 -12.66
CA GLU A 131 -7.76 0.18 -14.07
C GLU A 131 -8.53 -1.13 -14.20
N SER A 132 -9.47 -1.19 -15.15
CA SER A 132 -10.08 -2.45 -15.56
C SER A 132 -9.23 -3.07 -16.66
N TYR A 133 -8.69 -4.25 -16.43
CA TYR A 133 -7.88 -4.96 -17.40
C TYR A 133 -8.67 -6.05 -18.11
N THR A 134 -8.41 -6.21 -19.41
CA THR A 134 -8.83 -7.38 -20.16
C THR A 134 -7.58 -8.20 -20.47
N ILE A 135 -7.41 -9.32 -19.78
CA ILE A 135 -6.33 -10.25 -20.05
C ILE A 135 -6.83 -11.33 -21.02
N SER A 136 -6.05 -11.55 -22.07
CA SER A 136 -6.22 -12.71 -22.96
C SER A 136 -5.19 -13.75 -22.58
N PHE A 137 -5.63 -14.92 -22.11
CA PHE A 137 -4.73 -16.02 -21.81
C PHE A 137 -5.07 -17.26 -22.64
N ARG A 138 -4.04 -18.04 -22.88
CA ARG A 138 -4.18 -19.25 -23.66
C ARG A 138 -4.63 -20.39 -22.75
N VAL A 139 -5.84 -20.90 -22.96
CA VAL A 139 -6.37 -22.04 -22.19
C VAL A 139 -5.81 -23.36 -22.71
N ARG A 140 -5.64 -23.47 -24.03
CA ARG A 140 -5.02 -24.59 -24.75
C ARG A 140 -4.57 -24.14 -26.12
N LYS A 141 -3.81 -24.99 -26.82
CA LYS A 141 -3.32 -24.67 -28.17
C LYS A 141 -4.47 -24.19 -29.07
N GLY A 142 -4.38 -22.93 -29.53
CA GLY A 142 -5.38 -22.31 -30.42
C GLY A 142 -6.62 -21.74 -29.72
N VAL A 143 -6.79 -21.90 -28.39
CA VAL A 143 -7.95 -21.39 -27.65
C VAL A 143 -7.51 -20.31 -26.67
N TRP A 144 -8.00 -19.09 -26.90
CA TRP A 144 -7.78 -17.93 -26.04
C TRP A 144 -9.07 -17.56 -25.34
N LYS A 145 -8.97 -17.27 -24.03
CA LYS A 145 -10.07 -16.73 -23.24
C LYS A 145 -9.73 -15.30 -22.84
N LYS A 146 -10.68 -14.39 -23.04
CA LYS A 146 -10.58 -13.01 -22.54
C LYS A 146 -11.39 -12.92 -21.26
N ILE A 147 -10.78 -12.42 -20.20
CA ILE A 147 -11.48 -12.11 -18.96
C ILE A 147 -11.21 -10.64 -18.64
N ARG A 148 -12.30 -9.91 -18.40
CA ARG A 148 -12.24 -8.57 -17.83
C ARG A 148 -12.38 -8.69 -16.33
N PHE A 149 -11.45 -8.11 -15.59
CA PHE A 149 -11.52 -8.06 -14.15
C PHE A 149 -11.28 -6.62 -13.66
N ASN A 150 -11.90 -6.32 -12.53
CA ASN A 150 -11.56 -5.15 -11.76
C ASN A 150 -10.29 -5.50 -10.98
N ASP A 151 -9.35 -4.58 -10.94
CA ASP A 151 -8.07 -4.73 -10.25
C ASP A 151 -8.21 -4.96 -8.72
N LEU A 152 -9.40 -4.81 -8.18
CA LEU A 152 -9.73 -5.10 -6.77
C LEU A 152 -10.46 -6.44 -6.56
N ASP A 153 -10.69 -7.24 -7.61
CA ASP A 153 -11.40 -8.52 -7.50
C ASP A 153 -10.43 -9.68 -7.23
N ILE A 154 -10.23 -9.99 -5.95
CA ILE A 154 -9.30 -11.04 -5.53
C ILE A 154 -9.72 -12.44 -5.99
N PHE A 155 -11.02 -12.73 -6.17
CA PHE A 155 -11.47 -14.05 -6.64
C PHE A 155 -11.10 -14.27 -8.10
N SER A 156 -11.30 -13.26 -8.94
CA SER A 156 -10.83 -13.31 -10.32
C SER A 156 -9.33 -13.49 -10.39
N LEU A 157 -8.57 -12.77 -9.56
CA LEU A 157 -7.11 -12.90 -9.50
C LEU A 157 -6.66 -14.29 -9.01
N MET A 158 -7.34 -14.87 -8.01
CA MET A 158 -7.08 -16.25 -7.55
C MET A 158 -7.32 -17.28 -8.67
N SER A 159 -8.43 -17.13 -9.41
CA SER A 159 -8.73 -18.00 -10.54
C SER A 159 -7.69 -17.89 -11.67
N PHE A 160 -7.11 -16.70 -11.85
CA PHE A 160 -6.00 -16.51 -12.78
C PHE A 160 -4.72 -17.19 -12.33
N CYS A 161 -4.40 -17.12 -11.04
CA CYS A 161 -3.22 -17.83 -10.50
C CYS A 161 -3.24 -19.31 -10.81
N GLU A 162 -4.43 -19.94 -10.80
CA GLU A 162 -4.58 -21.37 -11.14
C GLU A 162 -4.39 -21.64 -12.64
N ALA A 163 -4.67 -20.64 -13.48
CA ALA A 163 -4.65 -20.78 -14.94
C ALA A 163 -3.29 -20.45 -15.60
N VAL A 164 -2.38 -19.77 -14.88
CA VAL A 164 -1.07 -19.38 -15.41
C VAL A 164 0.06 -20.27 -14.89
N GLU A 165 1.13 -20.38 -15.67
CA GLU A 165 2.34 -21.09 -15.28
C GLU A 165 3.00 -20.41 -14.06
N ASP A 166 3.73 -21.19 -13.27
CA ASP A 166 4.26 -20.75 -11.97
C ASP A 166 5.14 -19.50 -12.08
N ASP A 167 6.01 -19.43 -13.09
CA ASP A 167 6.92 -18.30 -13.33
C ASP A 167 6.21 -16.93 -13.44
N TYR A 168 4.92 -16.93 -13.78
CA TYR A 168 4.13 -15.68 -13.91
C TYR A 168 3.25 -15.37 -12.72
N ARG A 169 3.24 -16.24 -11.68
CA ARG A 169 2.31 -16.11 -10.54
C ARG A 169 2.70 -15.03 -9.54
N LEU A 170 3.99 -14.67 -9.45
CA LEU A 170 4.45 -13.67 -8.45
C LEU A 170 3.62 -12.37 -8.49
N GLY A 171 3.36 -11.84 -9.68
CA GLY A 171 2.57 -10.61 -9.82
C GLY A 171 1.15 -10.73 -9.27
N PHE A 172 0.52 -11.89 -9.45
CA PHE A 172 -0.82 -12.17 -8.91
C PHE A 172 -0.78 -12.37 -7.40
N TYR A 173 0.19 -13.14 -6.87
CA TYR A 173 0.36 -13.33 -5.43
C TYR A 173 0.54 -11.99 -4.71
N LYS A 174 1.47 -11.16 -5.23
CA LYS A 174 1.69 -9.81 -4.72
C LYS A 174 0.39 -9.01 -4.76
N ARG A 175 -0.30 -8.93 -5.91
CA ARG A 175 -1.48 -8.08 -6.08
C ARG A 175 -2.63 -8.50 -5.16
N ILE A 176 -2.91 -9.81 -5.01
CA ILE A 176 -3.95 -10.31 -4.11
C ILE A 176 -3.63 -9.93 -2.66
N ALA A 177 -2.39 -10.12 -2.22
CA ALA A 177 -1.95 -9.78 -0.87
C ALA A 177 -2.05 -8.26 -0.61
N ASP A 178 -1.61 -7.45 -1.59
CA ASP A 178 -1.68 -5.99 -1.55
C ASP A 178 -3.13 -5.48 -1.44
N ILE A 179 -4.07 -6.05 -2.21
CA ILE A 179 -5.49 -5.71 -2.13
C ILE A 179 -6.03 -6.00 -0.73
N CYS A 180 -5.69 -7.16 -0.17
CA CYS A 180 -6.15 -7.51 1.18
C CYS A 180 -5.63 -6.50 2.22
N LEU A 181 -4.35 -6.14 2.16
CA LEU A 181 -3.76 -5.16 3.05
C LEU A 181 -4.32 -3.76 2.82
N PHE A 182 -4.50 -3.35 1.57
CA PHE A 182 -5.08 -2.07 1.19
C PHE A 182 -6.51 -1.91 1.70
N ILE A 183 -7.39 -2.89 1.46
CA ILE A 183 -8.78 -2.84 1.90
C ILE A 183 -8.84 -2.75 3.43
N LEU A 184 -8.13 -3.62 4.15
CA LEU A 184 -8.15 -3.62 5.62
C LEU A 184 -7.39 -2.43 6.23
N GLY A 185 -6.46 -1.84 5.50
CA GLY A 185 -5.66 -0.69 5.94
C GLY A 185 -6.32 0.65 5.66
N ILE A 186 -6.86 0.84 4.45
CA ILE A 186 -7.38 2.15 4.01
C ILE A 186 -8.92 2.23 4.08
N PHE A 187 -9.61 1.12 3.81
CA PHE A 187 -11.08 1.05 3.77
C PHE A 187 -11.64 -0.09 4.63
N PRO A 188 -11.26 -0.21 5.93
CA PRO A 188 -11.70 -1.33 6.77
C PRO A 188 -13.23 -1.39 6.88
N GLU A 189 -13.91 -0.24 6.86
CA GLU A 189 -15.37 -0.16 6.88
C GLU A 189 -16.01 -0.76 5.62
N TYR A 190 -15.31 -0.80 4.50
CA TYR A 190 -15.83 -1.43 3.28
C TYR A 190 -15.92 -2.94 3.45
N ALA A 191 -14.86 -3.58 3.95
CA ALA A 191 -14.87 -5.02 4.20
C ALA A 191 -16.00 -5.42 5.17
N GLU A 192 -16.19 -4.67 6.26
CA GLU A 192 -17.26 -4.93 7.22
C GLU A 192 -18.66 -4.73 6.63
N ARG A 193 -18.90 -3.61 5.94
CA ARG A 193 -20.21 -3.28 5.36
C ARG A 193 -20.59 -4.21 4.20
N ASP A 194 -19.66 -4.71 3.46
CA ASP A 194 -19.96 -5.70 2.42
C ASP A 194 -20.32 -7.05 3.02
N TYR A 195 -19.75 -7.40 4.16
CA TYR A 195 -19.97 -8.68 4.83
C TYR A 195 -21.15 -8.68 5.80
N ARG A 196 -21.37 -7.59 6.56
CA ARG A 196 -22.44 -7.47 7.58
C ARG A 196 -23.38 -6.31 7.32
N TYR A 197 -24.61 -6.43 7.81
CA TYR A 197 -25.53 -5.30 7.85
C TYR A 197 -25.08 -4.29 8.92
N PRO A 198 -25.02 -2.96 8.59
CA PRO A 198 -24.46 -1.96 9.49
C PRO A 198 -25.28 -1.74 10.79
N PHE A 199 -26.56 -2.09 10.80
CA PHE A 199 -27.44 -1.89 11.97
C PHE A 199 -27.65 -3.15 12.80
N SER A 200 -27.83 -4.31 12.17
CA SER A 200 -28.08 -5.58 12.89
C SER A 200 -26.79 -6.35 13.21
N GLY A 201 -25.70 -6.08 12.52
CA GLY A 201 -24.48 -6.86 12.61
C GLY A 201 -24.56 -8.27 12.01
N GLU A 202 -25.73 -8.66 11.47
CA GLU A 202 -25.93 -9.96 10.84
C GLU A 202 -25.15 -10.09 9.55
N VAL A 203 -24.67 -11.31 9.26
CA VAL A 203 -23.99 -11.62 8.01
C VAL A 203 -24.97 -11.48 6.85
N ARG A 204 -24.60 -10.73 5.84
CA ARG A 204 -25.43 -10.57 4.64
C ARG A 204 -25.48 -11.89 3.87
N PRO A 205 -26.66 -12.27 3.32
CA PRO A 205 -26.77 -13.47 2.52
C PRO A 205 -25.88 -13.41 1.28
N GLN A 206 -25.28 -14.55 0.91
CA GLN A 206 -24.50 -14.65 -0.33
C GLN A 206 -25.43 -14.49 -1.52
N ILE A 207 -25.11 -13.56 -2.41
CA ILE A 207 -25.83 -13.38 -3.68
C ILE A 207 -25.14 -14.28 -4.72
N ARG A 208 -25.93 -15.00 -5.50
CA ARG A 208 -25.44 -15.91 -6.54
C ARG A 208 -24.48 -15.18 -7.48
N GLY A 209 -23.21 -15.60 -7.55
CA GLY A 209 -22.15 -14.99 -8.38
C GLY A 209 -21.34 -13.88 -7.73
N LYS A 210 -21.60 -13.49 -6.46
CA LYS A 210 -20.82 -12.51 -5.72
C LYS A 210 -20.44 -13.07 -4.36
N ALA A 211 -19.24 -13.62 -4.27
CA ALA A 211 -18.70 -14.06 -2.98
C ALA A 211 -18.39 -12.81 -2.12
N ARG A 212 -18.71 -12.90 -0.84
CA ARG A 212 -18.39 -11.88 0.16
C ARG A 212 -17.32 -12.42 1.07
N ILE A 213 -16.35 -11.60 1.37
CA ILE A 213 -15.18 -11.97 2.17
C ILE A 213 -15.28 -11.22 3.49
N SER A 214 -15.12 -11.95 4.61
CA SER A 214 -15.02 -11.33 5.92
C SER A 214 -13.68 -10.58 6.07
N PRO A 215 -13.59 -9.60 7.00
CA PRO A 215 -12.30 -8.97 7.33
C PRO A 215 -11.24 -10.00 7.75
N GLU A 216 -11.64 -11.05 8.47
CA GLU A 216 -10.76 -12.13 8.91
C GLU A 216 -10.26 -12.97 7.71
N ASP A 217 -11.11 -13.21 6.71
CA ASP A 217 -10.71 -13.92 5.50
C ASP A 217 -9.79 -13.06 4.63
N TYR A 218 -10.03 -11.74 4.53
CA TYR A 218 -9.08 -10.82 3.88
C TYR A 218 -7.70 -10.91 4.52
N GLU A 219 -7.61 -10.91 5.85
CA GLU A 219 -6.33 -11.04 6.54
C GLU A 219 -5.67 -12.39 6.26
N LYS A 220 -6.44 -13.47 6.39
CA LYS A 220 -5.96 -14.84 6.16
C LYS A 220 -5.41 -15.00 4.74
N GLU A 221 -6.15 -14.54 3.73
CA GLU A 221 -5.70 -14.61 2.34
C GLU A 221 -4.52 -13.65 2.08
N GLY A 222 -4.53 -12.44 2.62
CA GLY A 222 -3.40 -11.53 2.50
C GLY A 222 -2.10 -12.12 3.02
N ARG A 223 -2.13 -12.70 4.23
CA ARG A 223 -0.98 -13.41 4.80
C ARG A 223 -0.56 -14.61 3.95
N ARG A 224 -1.52 -15.41 3.50
CA ARG A 224 -1.25 -16.58 2.66
C ARG A 224 -0.54 -16.18 1.36
N PHE A 225 -1.03 -15.15 0.68
CA PHE A 225 -0.48 -14.73 -0.60
C PHE A 225 0.85 -13.99 -0.46
N TYR A 226 1.11 -13.25 0.64
CA TYR A 226 2.46 -12.75 0.93
C TYR A 226 3.45 -13.89 1.16
N ARG A 227 3.05 -14.99 1.83
CA ARG A 227 3.90 -16.17 1.95
C ARG A 227 4.23 -16.78 0.59
N LEU A 228 3.21 -17.03 -0.26
CA LEU A 228 3.41 -17.55 -1.60
C LEU A 228 4.32 -16.65 -2.45
N ALA A 229 4.15 -15.34 -2.32
CA ALA A 229 5.04 -14.38 -2.98
C ALA A 229 6.48 -14.46 -2.44
N ALA A 230 6.66 -14.58 -1.12
CA ALA A 230 7.98 -14.68 -0.50
C ALA A 230 8.75 -15.96 -0.88
N GLU A 231 8.03 -17.08 -1.02
CA GLU A 231 8.58 -18.39 -1.42
C GLU A 231 8.95 -18.44 -2.91
N HIS A 232 8.38 -17.56 -3.74
CA HIS A 232 8.56 -17.56 -5.19
C HIS A 232 9.98 -17.19 -5.60
N GLN A 233 10.57 -17.92 -6.59
CA GLN A 233 11.95 -17.71 -7.02
C GLN A 233 12.20 -16.27 -7.52
N SER A 234 11.29 -15.73 -8.32
CA SER A 234 11.41 -14.35 -8.83
C SER A 234 11.37 -13.29 -7.73
N ALA A 235 10.77 -13.56 -6.56
CA ALA A 235 10.82 -12.63 -5.44
C ALA A 235 12.22 -12.51 -4.84
N LYS A 236 12.97 -13.61 -4.81
CA LYS A 236 14.38 -13.63 -4.38
C LYS A 236 15.27 -12.86 -5.37
N GLU A 237 15.04 -13.07 -6.66
CA GLU A 237 15.77 -12.37 -7.73
C GLU A 237 15.52 -10.86 -7.76
N LEU A 238 14.34 -10.44 -7.27
CA LEU A 238 13.94 -9.04 -7.15
C LEU A 238 14.21 -8.43 -5.77
N ASP A 239 14.86 -9.17 -4.86
CA ASP A 239 15.12 -8.76 -3.47
C ASP A 239 13.85 -8.40 -2.67
N LEU A 240 12.69 -8.98 -3.02
CA LEU A 240 11.41 -8.72 -2.37
C LEU A 240 11.01 -9.79 -1.35
N SER A 241 11.70 -10.92 -1.32
CA SER A 241 11.34 -12.06 -0.47
C SER A 241 11.28 -11.69 1.01
N GLU A 242 12.26 -10.92 1.51
CA GLU A 242 12.30 -10.46 2.90
C GLU A 242 11.13 -9.54 3.26
N VAL A 243 10.76 -8.63 2.34
CA VAL A 243 9.60 -7.72 2.51
C VAL A 243 8.31 -8.53 2.60
N PHE A 244 8.12 -9.52 1.72
CA PHE A 244 6.93 -10.37 1.74
C PHE A 244 6.86 -11.25 3.00
N TRP A 245 7.99 -11.79 3.47
CA TRP A 245 8.05 -12.50 4.75
C TRP A 245 7.72 -11.59 5.93
N ALA A 246 8.23 -10.37 5.94
CA ALA A 246 7.90 -9.38 6.97
C ALA A 246 6.40 -9.06 6.99
N LEU A 247 5.78 -8.86 5.82
CA LEU A 247 4.34 -8.61 5.69
C LEU A 247 3.49 -9.84 6.06
N HIS A 248 3.91 -11.04 5.67
CA HIS A 248 3.27 -12.28 6.10
C HIS A 248 3.22 -12.41 7.63
N GLY A 249 4.37 -12.20 8.28
CA GLY A 249 4.50 -12.34 9.74
C GLY A 249 3.84 -11.22 10.54
N ASN A 250 3.81 -10.00 9.98
CA ASN A 250 3.37 -8.78 10.67
C ASN A 250 2.15 -8.11 10.00
N PHE A 251 1.29 -8.85 9.35
CA PHE A 251 0.17 -8.31 8.58
C PHE A 251 -0.71 -7.35 9.41
N GLN A 252 -1.06 -7.75 10.65
CA GLN A 252 -1.83 -6.91 11.57
C GLN A 252 -1.10 -5.60 11.93
N ARG A 253 0.21 -5.67 12.15
CA ARG A 253 1.03 -4.49 12.45
C ARG A 253 1.17 -3.59 11.23
N ALA A 254 1.35 -4.17 10.03
CA ALA A 254 1.45 -3.42 8.78
C ALA A 254 0.15 -2.69 8.41
N LYS A 255 -1.01 -3.22 8.83
CA LYS A 255 -2.31 -2.58 8.65
C LYS A 255 -2.45 -1.30 9.48
N LYS A 256 -1.87 -1.23 10.68
CA LYS A 256 -2.06 -0.13 11.64
C LYS A 256 -1.62 1.25 11.15
N PRO A 257 -0.42 1.43 10.58
CA PRO A 257 -0.05 2.72 10.02
C PRO A 257 -0.94 3.14 8.84
N LEU A 258 -1.45 2.19 8.07
CA LEU A 258 -2.41 2.49 6.99
C LEU A 258 -3.76 2.96 7.54
N ASN A 259 -4.26 2.32 8.60
CA ASN A 259 -5.45 2.79 9.31
C ASN A 259 -5.22 4.19 9.90
N PHE A 260 -4.05 4.42 10.51
CA PHE A 260 -3.70 5.72 11.06
C PHE A 260 -3.71 6.82 10.00
N ILE A 261 -3.06 6.59 8.86
CA ILE A 261 -3.08 7.51 7.70
C ILE A 261 -4.51 7.76 7.22
N ALA A 262 -5.29 6.70 7.06
CA ALA A 262 -6.65 6.80 6.57
C ALA A 262 -7.56 7.61 7.49
N GLU A 263 -7.38 7.51 8.81
CA GLU A 263 -8.21 8.19 9.81
C GLU A 263 -7.75 9.60 10.14
N HIS A 264 -6.44 9.87 10.18
CA HIS A 264 -5.89 11.14 10.64
C HIS A 264 -5.54 12.09 9.50
N TYR A 265 -5.03 11.57 8.38
CA TYR A 265 -4.56 12.43 7.30
C TYR A 265 -5.53 12.47 6.11
N LEU A 266 -6.01 11.31 5.67
CA LEU A 266 -6.85 11.24 4.46
C LEU A 266 -8.34 11.47 4.75
N GLN A 267 -8.87 10.95 5.87
CA GLN A 267 -10.26 11.06 6.28
C GLN A 267 -11.25 10.87 5.11
N TYR A 268 -12.12 11.88 4.86
CA TYR A 268 -13.07 11.88 3.74
C TYR A 268 -12.41 12.08 2.37
N LYS A 269 -11.15 12.57 2.32
CA LYS A 269 -10.38 12.73 1.07
C LYS A 269 -9.94 11.39 0.45
N ARG A 270 -10.02 10.25 1.18
CA ARG A 270 -9.63 8.91 0.69
C ARG A 270 -10.21 8.58 -0.68
N HIS A 271 -11.51 8.85 -0.86
CA HIS A 271 -12.19 8.58 -2.12
C HIS A 271 -11.71 9.44 -3.28
N ARG A 272 -11.07 10.57 -3.01
CA ARG A 272 -10.46 11.41 -4.03
C ARG A 272 -9.12 10.85 -4.52
N PHE A 273 -8.39 10.18 -3.66
CA PHE A 273 -7.06 9.63 -3.97
C PHE A 273 -7.13 8.22 -4.56
N PHE A 274 -8.16 7.46 -4.20
CA PHE A 274 -8.34 6.05 -4.59
C PHE A 274 -9.66 5.81 -5.35
N GLY A 275 -10.29 6.84 -5.89
CA GLY A 275 -11.63 6.78 -6.49
C GLY A 275 -11.69 6.42 -7.94
#